data_9be4bc5f7014a52d2103287602aaa62b
#
_entry.id   9be4bc5f7014a52d2103287602aaa62b
#
_cell.length_a   1.000
_cell.length_b   1.000
_cell.length_c   1.000
_cell.angle_alpha   90.00
_cell.angle_beta   90.00
_cell.angle_gamma   90.00
#
_symmetry.space_group_name_H-M   'P 1'
#
loop_
_entity.id
_entity.type
_entity.pdbx_description
1 polymer ?
#
loop_
_entity_poly.entity_id
_entity_poly.type
_entity_poly.pdbx_seq_one_letter_code
_entity_poly.pdbx_strand_id
1 'polypeptide(L)'
;MPRVLVDTTVLFAAAYRGDSAHDDALPILEAIDAADLPEAVILDYVLAETLNGLTTHAGPDAAVDFLDRLEENTRFHFDSLTADEFAVAKSLFRRYERFSFVDACIVAYMQTEGLGYLYAFDDDFDAAEDLYRLDVASNPYRPE
;
A
#
# COMPACT_ATOMS: atom_id res chain seq x y z
N MET A 1 16.63 5.87 5.36
CA MET A 1 15.94 4.77 6.06
C MET A 1 15.17 3.94 5.04
N PRO A 2 15.26 2.63 5.09
CA PRO A 2 14.52 1.79 4.17
C PRO A 2 13.01 1.90 4.44
N ARG A 3 12.25 2.00 3.37
CA ARG A 3 10.78 2.08 3.42
C ARG A 3 10.15 1.08 2.46
N VAL A 4 8.89 0.80 2.69
CA VAL A 4 8.08 -0.08 1.85
C VAL A 4 6.80 0.64 1.44
N LEU A 5 6.18 0.22 0.36
CA LEU A 5 4.82 0.65 0.02
C LEU A 5 3.81 -0.33 0.60
N VAL A 6 2.60 0.15 0.82
CA VAL A 6 1.46 -0.68 1.22
C VAL A 6 0.32 -0.39 0.25
N ASP A 7 -0.23 -1.44 -0.34
CA ASP A 7 -1.34 -1.36 -1.28
C ASP A 7 -2.69 -1.31 -0.56
N THR A 8 -3.71 -0.87 -1.29
CA THR A 8 -5.10 -0.84 -0.80
C THR A 8 -5.57 -2.21 -0.32
N THR A 9 -5.17 -3.29 -1.01
CA THR A 9 -5.61 -4.66 -0.63
C THR A 9 -5.20 -5.01 0.80
N VAL A 10 -4.04 -4.55 1.25
CA VAL A 10 -3.58 -4.77 2.62
C VAL A 10 -4.22 -3.78 3.59
N LEU A 11 -4.22 -2.48 3.26
CA LEU A 11 -4.79 -1.45 4.15
C LEU A 11 -6.28 -1.69 4.40
N PHE A 12 -7.05 -1.92 3.35
CA PHE A 12 -8.48 -2.13 3.47
C PHE A 12 -8.78 -3.39 4.28
N ALA A 13 -8.11 -4.49 3.96
CA ALA A 13 -8.32 -5.76 4.66
C ALA A 13 -7.97 -5.65 6.16
N ALA A 14 -6.89 -4.93 6.49
CA ALA A 14 -6.50 -4.71 7.88
C ALA A 14 -7.54 -3.88 8.65
N ALA A 15 -8.17 -2.92 7.97
CA ALA A 15 -9.15 -2.03 8.57
C ALA A 15 -10.56 -2.64 8.65
N TYR A 16 -10.89 -3.58 7.78
CA TYR A 16 -12.25 -4.12 7.65
C TYR A 16 -12.28 -5.60 8.03
N ARG A 17 -12.90 -5.91 9.17
CA ARG A 17 -13.01 -7.29 9.68
C ARG A 17 -13.76 -8.23 8.75
N GLY A 18 -14.67 -7.71 7.94
CA GLY A 18 -15.45 -8.51 6.99
C GLY A 18 -14.66 -8.96 5.76
N ASP A 19 -13.47 -8.44 5.55
CA ASP A 19 -12.62 -8.86 4.43
C ASP A 19 -12.01 -10.23 4.70
N SER A 20 -12.01 -11.11 3.69
CA SER A 20 -11.46 -12.47 3.83
C SER A 20 -9.98 -12.50 4.15
N ALA A 21 -9.24 -11.44 3.81
CA ALA A 21 -7.81 -11.32 4.06
C ALA A 21 -7.50 -10.55 5.36
N HIS A 22 -8.51 -10.21 6.17
CA HIS A 22 -8.31 -9.41 7.38
C HIS A 22 -7.25 -10.03 8.31
N ASP A 23 -7.33 -11.33 8.56
CA ASP A 23 -6.42 -12.01 9.48
C ASP A 23 -4.98 -12.07 8.96
N ASP A 24 -4.79 -11.97 7.64
CA ASP A 24 -3.46 -11.91 7.03
C ASP A 24 -2.93 -10.48 6.98
N ALA A 25 -3.80 -9.50 6.83
CA ALA A 25 -3.42 -8.09 6.68
C ALA A 25 -3.09 -7.41 8.01
N LEU A 26 -3.86 -7.67 9.04
CA LEU A 26 -3.70 -7.00 10.34
C LEU A 26 -2.30 -7.19 10.92
N PRO A 27 -1.69 -8.39 10.91
CA PRO A 27 -0.32 -8.56 11.39
C PRO A 27 0.72 -7.71 10.65
N ILE A 28 0.51 -7.40 9.37
CA ILE A 28 1.43 -6.55 8.61
C ILE A 28 1.40 -5.12 9.19
N LEU A 29 0.22 -4.54 9.38
CA LEU A 29 0.09 -3.20 9.95
C LEU A 29 0.59 -3.15 11.39
N GLU A 30 0.26 -4.15 12.19
CA GLU A 30 0.73 -4.23 13.57
C GLU A 30 2.26 -4.30 13.66
N ALA A 31 2.89 -5.05 12.75
CA ALA A 31 4.34 -5.18 12.72
C ALA A 31 5.03 -3.89 12.23
N ILE A 32 4.42 -3.15 11.31
CA ILE A 32 4.91 -1.81 10.93
C ILE A 32 4.84 -0.87 12.15
N ASP A 33 3.73 -0.87 12.84
CA ASP A 33 3.54 -0.04 14.04
C ASP A 33 4.55 -0.38 15.14
N ALA A 34 4.84 -1.65 15.33
CA ALA A 34 5.77 -2.15 16.34
C ALA A 34 7.25 -2.01 15.95
N ALA A 35 7.55 -1.48 14.77
CA ALA A 35 8.90 -1.37 14.20
C ALA A 35 9.59 -2.71 13.90
N ASP A 36 8.83 -3.79 13.82
CA ASP A 36 9.34 -5.09 13.34
C ASP A 36 9.48 -5.09 11.82
N LEU A 37 8.67 -4.29 11.13
CA LEU A 37 8.75 -4.05 9.69
C LEU A 37 9.20 -2.61 9.42
N PRO A 38 9.69 -2.32 8.20
CA PRO A 38 10.09 -0.95 7.83
C PRO A 38 8.93 0.03 7.90
N GLU A 39 9.26 1.32 7.97
CA GLU A 39 8.27 2.38 7.82
C GLU A 39 7.61 2.29 6.45
N ALA A 40 6.33 2.60 6.40
CA ALA A 40 5.52 2.43 5.19
C ALA A 40 5.14 3.77 4.56
N VAL A 41 5.09 3.79 3.24
CA VAL A 41 4.55 4.90 2.47
C VAL A 41 3.16 4.51 1.97
N ILE A 42 2.21 5.40 2.17
CA ILE A 42 0.85 5.29 1.66
C ILE A 42 0.64 6.41 0.66
N LEU A 43 0.43 6.07 -0.61
CA LEU A 43 0.14 7.07 -1.62
C LEU A 43 -1.29 7.62 -1.47
N ASP A 44 -1.50 8.85 -1.88
CA ASP A 44 -2.81 9.52 -1.83
C ASP A 44 -3.91 8.69 -2.48
N TYR A 45 -3.62 8.09 -3.64
CA TYR A 45 -4.62 7.27 -4.35
C TYR A 45 -4.98 6.00 -3.59
N VAL A 46 -4.00 5.40 -2.91
CA VAL A 46 -4.22 4.23 -2.05
C VAL A 46 -5.08 4.61 -0.86
N LEU A 47 -4.77 5.74 -0.23
CA LEU A 47 -5.58 6.25 0.88
C LEU A 47 -7.02 6.52 0.44
N ALA A 48 -7.20 7.16 -0.72
CA ALA A 48 -8.53 7.47 -1.25
C ALA A 48 -9.35 6.19 -1.49
N GLU A 49 -8.77 5.19 -2.13
CA GLU A 49 -9.45 3.90 -2.34
C GLU A 49 -9.82 3.23 -1.02
N THR A 50 -8.88 3.21 -0.08
CA THR A 50 -9.09 2.58 1.22
C THR A 50 -10.23 3.24 1.98
N LEU A 51 -10.21 4.57 2.09
CA LEU A 51 -11.23 5.32 2.83
C LEU A 51 -12.60 5.25 2.14
N ASN A 52 -12.64 5.30 0.81
CA ASN A 52 -13.88 5.13 0.06
C ASN A 52 -14.47 3.73 0.28
N GLY A 53 -13.63 2.70 0.24
CA GLY A 53 -14.05 1.33 0.51
C GLY A 53 -14.59 1.15 1.93
N LEU A 54 -13.90 1.70 2.92
CA LEU A 54 -14.36 1.65 4.31
C LEU A 54 -15.69 2.38 4.51
N THR A 55 -15.86 3.55 3.89
CA THR A 55 -17.10 4.30 3.96
C THR A 55 -18.27 3.46 3.43
N THR A 56 -18.06 2.79 2.31
CA THR A 56 -19.09 1.95 1.67
C THR A 56 -19.42 0.71 2.52
N HIS A 57 -18.40 0.01 3.03
CA HIS A 57 -18.60 -1.29 3.67
C HIS A 57 -18.79 -1.23 5.19
N ALA A 58 -18.23 -0.22 5.85
CA ALA A 58 -18.24 -0.12 7.32
C ALA A 58 -18.80 1.20 7.84
N GLY A 59 -19.07 2.17 6.97
CA GLY A 59 -19.62 3.46 7.32
C GLY A 59 -18.58 4.56 7.50
N PRO A 60 -19.02 5.84 7.47
CA PRO A 60 -18.12 6.97 7.54
C PRO A 60 -17.34 7.06 8.85
N ASP A 61 -17.92 6.66 9.97
CA ASP A 61 -17.23 6.74 11.26
C ASP A 61 -16.01 5.80 11.31
N ALA A 62 -16.15 4.60 10.74
CA ALA A 62 -15.03 3.65 10.66
C ALA A 62 -13.91 4.18 9.76
N ALA A 63 -14.25 4.84 8.66
CA ALA A 63 -13.27 5.44 7.76
C ALA A 63 -12.50 6.57 8.44
N VAL A 64 -13.20 7.45 9.15
CA VAL A 64 -12.56 8.56 9.89
C VAL A 64 -11.66 8.01 10.99
N ASP A 65 -12.12 7.03 11.75
CA ASP A 65 -11.33 6.42 12.80
C ASP A 65 -10.02 5.81 12.25
N PHE A 66 -10.09 5.11 11.13
CA PHE A 66 -8.91 4.53 10.51
C PHE A 66 -7.94 5.60 10.02
N LEU A 67 -8.45 6.66 9.38
CA LEU A 67 -7.62 7.79 8.96
C LEU A 67 -6.89 8.41 10.16
N ASP A 68 -7.60 8.66 11.25
CA ASP A 68 -7.02 9.27 12.44
C ASP A 68 -5.89 8.38 13.02
N ARG A 69 -6.12 7.07 13.06
CA ARG A 69 -5.10 6.13 13.55
C ARG A 69 -3.86 6.12 12.68
N LEU A 70 -4.03 6.16 11.35
CA LEU A 70 -2.90 6.24 10.44
C LEU A 70 -2.11 7.54 10.61
N GLU A 71 -2.81 8.67 10.77
CA GLU A 71 -2.16 9.98 10.93
C GLU A 71 -1.44 10.12 12.27
N GLU A 72 -1.95 9.49 13.31
CA GLU A 72 -1.31 9.49 14.63
C GLU A 72 -0.05 8.63 14.68
N ASN A 73 0.08 7.68 13.77
CA ASN A 73 1.20 6.75 13.75
C ASN A 73 2.37 7.33 12.95
N THR A 74 3.51 7.52 13.61
CA THR A 74 4.68 8.14 13.00
C THR A 74 5.41 7.25 11.99
N ARG A 75 5.03 5.98 11.86
CA ARG A 75 5.69 5.04 10.96
C ARG A 75 4.98 4.89 9.63
N PHE A 76 3.81 5.52 9.46
CA PHE A 76 3.09 5.60 8.17
C PHE A 76 3.27 7.01 7.61
N HIS A 77 3.80 7.08 6.39
CA HIS A 77 4.08 8.35 5.71
C HIS A 77 3.17 8.47 4.50
N PHE A 78 2.53 9.62 4.36
CA PHE A 78 1.67 9.90 3.20
C PHE A 78 2.48 10.65 2.16
N ASP A 79 2.36 10.26 0.90
CA ASP A 79 3.05 10.93 -0.18
C ASP A 79 2.18 10.95 -1.45
N SER A 80 2.53 11.86 -2.34
CA SER A 80 1.83 12.08 -3.62
C SER A 80 2.82 11.87 -4.77
N LEU A 81 2.32 11.51 -5.94
CA LEU A 81 3.15 11.43 -7.12
C LEU A 81 3.52 12.84 -7.58
N THR A 82 4.78 13.01 -7.99
CA THR A 82 5.19 14.20 -8.75
C THR A 82 4.56 14.17 -10.14
N ALA A 83 4.60 15.29 -10.86
CA ALA A 83 4.11 15.33 -12.24
C ALA A 83 4.83 14.32 -13.13
N ASP A 84 6.15 14.16 -12.96
CA ASP A 84 6.96 13.20 -13.71
C ASP A 84 6.56 11.75 -13.38
N GLU A 85 6.36 11.44 -12.10
CA GLU A 85 5.90 10.11 -11.68
C GLU A 85 4.52 9.81 -12.23
N PHE A 86 3.64 10.80 -12.27
CA PHE A 86 2.30 10.63 -12.83
C PHE A 86 2.36 10.34 -14.34
N ALA A 87 3.27 10.98 -15.07
CA ALA A 87 3.50 10.69 -16.49
C ALA A 87 3.99 9.25 -16.70
N VAL A 88 4.90 8.77 -15.84
CA VAL A 88 5.35 7.37 -15.85
C VAL A 88 4.19 6.42 -15.57
N ALA A 89 3.33 6.75 -14.60
CA ALA A 89 2.15 5.95 -14.29
C ALA A 89 1.23 5.78 -15.48
N LYS A 90 0.99 6.85 -16.25
CA LYS A 90 0.17 6.80 -17.47
C LYS A 90 0.78 5.85 -18.51
N SER A 91 2.10 5.89 -18.67
CA SER A 91 2.81 4.99 -19.61
C SER A 91 2.70 3.53 -19.17
N LEU A 92 2.88 3.27 -17.88
CA LEU A 92 2.74 1.92 -17.33
C LEU A 92 1.32 1.39 -17.48
N PHE A 93 0.33 2.24 -17.24
CA PHE A 93 -1.08 1.86 -17.39
C PHE A 93 -1.41 1.45 -18.83
N ARG A 94 -0.86 2.14 -19.82
CA ARG A 94 -1.05 1.78 -21.24
C ARG A 94 -0.33 0.50 -21.61
N ARG A 95 0.80 0.22 -20.97
CA ARG A 95 1.67 -0.92 -21.30
C ARG A 95 1.21 -2.23 -20.64
N TYR A 96 0.72 -2.16 -19.41
CA TYR A 96 0.38 -3.35 -18.60
C TYR A 96 -1.13 -3.45 -18.40
N GLU A 97 -1.76 -4.38 -19.09
CA GLU A 97 -3.21 -4.58 -18.99
C GLU A 97 -3.68 -4.99 -17.59
N ARG A 98 -2.81 -5.66 -16.82
CA ARG A 98 -3.14 -6.14 -15.47
C ARG A 98 -3.20 -5.04 -14.42
N PHE A 99 -2.58 -3.89 -14.68
CA PHE A 99 -2.56 -2.81 -13.70
C PHE A 99 -3.84 -1.98 -13.79
N SER A 100 -4.47 -1.77 -12.61
CA SER A 100 -5.36 -0.62 -12.46
C SER A 100 -4.52 0.66 -12.51
N PHE A 101 -5.16 1.82 -12.63
CA PHE A 101 -4.40 3.07 -12.64
C PHE A 101 -3.67 3.29 -11.31
N VAL A 102 -4.30 2.92 -10.18
CA VAL A 102 -3.64 3.03 -8.88
C VAL A 102 -2.44 2.09 -8.79
N ASP A 103 -2.54 0.87 -9.33
CA ASP A 103 -1.39 -0.04 -9.42
C ASP A 103 -0.24 0.59 -10.20
N ALA A 104 -0.55 1.21 -11.34
CA ALA A 104 0.45 1.90 -12.15
C ALA A 104 1.09 3.06 -11.39
N CYS A 105 0.33 3.79 -10.58
CA CYS A 105 0.85 4.86 -9.74
C CYS A 105 1.83 4.32 -8.68
N ILE A 106 1.50 3.20 -8.05
CA ILE A 106 2.38 2.55 -7.07
C ILE A 106 3.70 2.15 -7.74
N VAL A 107 3.63 1.48 -8.87
CA VAL A 107 4.82 1.02 -9.58
C VAL A 107 5.69 2.19 -10.03
N ALA A 108 5.07 3.26 -10.58
CA ALA A 108 5.79 4.46 -11.00
C ALA A 108 6.53 5.11 -9.82
N TYR A 109 5.86 5.26 -8.69
CA TYR A 109 6.46 5.81 -7.49
C TYR A 109 7.65 4.96 -7.03
N MET A 110 7.49 3.64 -6.98
CA MET A 110 8.56 2.74 -6.55
C MET A 110 9.77 2.82 -7.47
N GLN A 111 9.56 2.85 -8.78
CA GLN A 111 10.66 2.96 -9.74
C GLN A 111 11.44 4.26 -9.60
N THR A 112 10.74 5.37 -9.48
CA THR A 112 11.40 6.68 -9.43
C THR A 112 12.04 6.96 -8.08
N GLU A 113 11.48 6.43 -6.99
CA GLU A 113 12.01 6.63 -5.63
C GLU A 113 13.01 5.55 -5.21
N GLY A 114 13.24 4.55 -6.06
CA GLY A 114 14.20 3.48 -5.77
C GLY A 114 13.74 2.52 -4.67
N LEU A 115 12.44 2.31 -4.52
CA LEU A 115 11.89 1.39 -3.54
C LEU A 115 11.53 0.07 -4.21
N GLY A 116 11.92 -1.04 -3.60
CA GLY A 116 11.79 -2.36 -4.20
C GLY A 116 10.72 -3.26 -3.60
N TYR A 117 10.12 -2.91 -2.47
CA TYR A 117 9.23 -3.81 -1.72
C TYR A 117 7.85 -3.20 -1.48
N LEU A 118 6.83 -4.05 -1.70
CA LEU A 118 5.42 -3.67 -1.59
C LEU A 118 4.66 -4.76 -0.84
N TYR A 119 3.91 -4.38 0.18
CA TYR A 119 2.94 -5.29 0.81
C TYR A 119 1.62 -5.18 0.04
N ALA A 120 1.24 -6.27 -0.61
CA ALA A 120 0.01 -6.36 -1.41
C ALA A 120 -0.44 -7.82 -1.53
N PHE A 121 -1.75 -8.03 -1.56
CA PHE A 121 -2.31 -9.35 -1.84
C PHE A 121 -2.64 -9.55 -3.32
N ASP A 122 -2.72 -8.47 -4.08
CA ASP A 122 -3.01 -8.51 -5.52
C ASP A 122 -1.75 -8.95 -6.27
N ASP A 123 -1.81 -10.11 -6.93
CA ASP A 123 -0.68 -10.65 -7.68
C ASP A 123 -0.47 -10.00 -9.05
N ASP A 124 -1.32 -9.06 -9.45
CA ASP A 124 -1.11 -8.29 -10.69
C ASP A 124 0.21 -7.51 -10.65
N PHE A 125 0.69 -7.15 -9.47
CA PHE A 125 1.99 -6.50 -9.30
C PHE A 125 3.17 -7.37 -9.72
N ASP A 126 3.00 -8.69 -9.78
CA ASP A 126 4.07 -9.60 -10.17
C ASP A 126 4.47 -9.42 -11.65
N ALA A 127 3.66 -8.70 -12.43
CA ALA A 127 4.00 -8.32 -13.79
C ALA A 127 5.13 -7.27 -13.86
N ALA A 128 5.38 -6.53 -12.78
CA ALA A 128 6.45 -5.54 -12.71
C ALA A 128 7.78 -6.23 -12.38
N GLU A 129 8.84 -5.90 -13.14
CA GLU A 129 10.12 -6.63 -13.06
C GLU A 129 10.96 -6.22 -11.85
N ASP A 130 10.88 -4.97 -11.41
CA ASP A 130 11.83 -4.39 -10.45
C ASP A 130 11.26 -4.27 -9.04
N LEU A 131 10.13 -4.89 -8.75
CA LEU A 131 9.56 -4.86 -7.40
C LEU A 131 9.30 -6.28 -6.90
N TYR A 132 9.34 -6.43 -5.59
CA TYR A 132 9.01 -7.66 -4.90
C TYR A 132 7.78 -7.46 -4.04
N ARG A 133 6.74 -8.24 -4.33
CA ARG A 133 5.50 -8.22 -3.59
C ARG A 133 5.62 -9.13 -2.36
N LEU A 134 5.19 -8.63 -1.21
CA LEU A 134 5.15 -9.36 0.05
C LEU A 134 3.70 -9.49 0.50
N ASP A 135 3.29 -10.67 0.91
CA ASP A 135 1.93 -10.94 1.38
C ASP A 135 1.89 -11.47 2.82
N VAL A 136 3.02 -11.40 3.51
CA VAL A 136 3.16 -11.78 4.92
C VAL A 136 3.99 -10.74 5.66
N ALA A 137 3.89 -10.76 6.99
CA ALA A 137 4.61 -9.82 7.87
C ALA A 137 6.08 -10.21 8.01
N SER A 138 6.83 -10.17 6.91
CA SER A 138 8.27 -10.42 6.89
C SER A 138 9.02 -9.16 6.52
N ASN A 139 10.18 -8.94 7.15
CA ASN A 139 10.99 -7.75 6.90
C ASN A 139 11.99 -8.04 5.77
N PRO A 140 11.85 -7.41 4.59
CA PRO A 140 12.71 -7.70 3.44
C PRO A 140 14.14 -7.19 3.63
N TYR A 141 14.37 -6.28 4.57
CA TYR A 141 15.69 -5.72 4.84
C TYR A 141 16.43 -6.46 5.97
N ARG A 142 15.75 -7.40 6.64
CA ARG A 142 16.31 -8.24 7.70
C ARG A 142 15.89 -9.67 7.48
N PRO A 143 16.41 -10.33 6.44
CA PRO A 143 16.09 -11.75 6.22
C PRO A 143 16.62 -12.58 7.37
N GLU A 144 15.83 -13.54 7.80
CA GLU A 144 16.24 -14.49 8.83
C GLU A 144 17.28 -15.48 8.31
#